data_cefafecd7769a7aa064c3ce721864e53
#
_entry.id   cefafecd7769a7aa064c3ce721864e53
#
_cell.length_a   1.000
_cell.length_b   1.000
_cell.length_c   1.000
_cell.angle_alpha   90.00
_cell.angle_beta   90.00
_cell.angle_gamma   90.00
#
_symmetry.space_group_name_H-M   'P 1'
#
loop_
_entity.id
_entity.type
_entity.pdbx_description
1 polymer ?
#
loop_
_entity_poly.entity_id
_entity_poly.type
_entity_poly.pdbx_seq_one_letter_code
_entity_poly.pdbx_strand_id
1 'polypeptide(L)'
;MPEQVPAWLAPALHNPEAGHAGLAAALLGADDLLGRGGFTLTSAAFADGEELDPSFTAQEDDSVAPPLEWTAPPPGTAELVLVVEDPDAPGAEPACHWLVWGLAPQRGKLLEGETPPRVGKNSKRNSEWLLPDPPLGEAAHDYVFQLFALDLPLTLMPGASRAELFATMRGHVIGLALLTGTFARSEAAEGDVDWEDD
;
A
#
# COMPACT_ATOMS: atom_id res chain seq x y z
N MET A 1 8.09 -17.87 -10.95
CA MET A 1 7.14 -16.98 -10.25
C MET A 1 6.00 -17.83 -9.72
N PRO A 2 5.57 -17.70 -8.49
CA PRO A 2 4.36 -18.38 -8.05
C PRO A 2 3.17 -17.85 -8.86
N GLU A 3 2.44 -18.75 -9.50
CA GLU A 3 1.25 -18.38 -10.29
C GLU A 3 0.03 -18.09 -9.40
N GLN A 4 0.12 -18.39 -8.11
CA GLN A 4 -0.96 -18.24 -7.15
C GLN A 4 -0.51 -17.48 -5.91
N VAL A 5 -1.44 -16.73 -5.33
CA VAL A 5 -1.25 -16.06 -4.05
C VAL A 5 -0.92 -17.10 -2.96
N PRO A 6 0.10 -16.89 -2.14
CA PRO A 6 0.34 -17.75 -0.98
C PRO A 6 -0.89 -17.82 -0.07
N ALA A 7 -1.19 -19.00 0.43
CA ALA A 7 -2.39 -19.23 1.25
C ALA A 7 -2.47 -18.32 2.49
N TRP A 8 -1.33 -17.98 3.08
CA TRP A 8 -1.25 -17.09 4.24
C TRP A 8 -1.55 -15.61 3.91
N LEU A 9 -1.38 -15.22 2.64
CA LEU A 9 -1.64 -13.84 2.18
C LEU A 9 -3.09 -13.65 1.73
N ALA A 10 -3.76 -14.70 1.26
CA ALA A 10 -5.10 -14.64 0.73
C ALA A 10 -6.13 -13.95 1.65
N PRO A 11 -6.13 -14.17 3.00
CA PRO A 11 -7.06 -13.50 3.90
C PRO A 11 -6.93 -11.96 3.96
N ALA A 12 -5.80 -11.41 3.55
CA ALA A 12 -5.57 -9.95 3.50
C ALA A 12 -6.15 -9.31 2.22
N LEU A 13 -6.65 -10.11 1.29
CA LEU A 13 -7.14 -9.65 -0.01
C LEU A 13 -8.66 -9.83 -0.10
N HIS A 14 -9.33 -8.84 -0.67
CA HIS A 14 -10.77 -8.89 -0.90
C HIS A 14 -11.13 -9.90 -1.98
N ASN A 15 -10.31 -9.99 -3.02
CA ASN A 15 -10.49 -10.89 -4.14
C ASN A 15 -9.16 -11.55 -4.55
N PRO A 16 -8.69 -12.60 -3.81
CA PRO A 16 -7.40 -13.21 -4.06
C PRO A 16 -7.42 -14.07 -5.33
N GLU A 17 -7.09 -13.48 -6.45
CA GLU A 17 -7.00 -14.14 -7.76
C GLU A 17 -5.55 -14.38 -8.21
N ALA A 18 -5.40 -15.12 -9.32
CA ALA A 18 -4.13 -15.26 -10.00
C ALA A 18 -3.63 -13.86 -10.45
N GLY A 19 -2.37 -13.58 -10.26
CA GLY A 19 -1.78 -12.23 -10.51
C GLY A 19 -1.45 -11.48 -9.24
N HIS A 20 -2.17 -11.67 -8.15
CA HIS A 20 -1.86 -11.11 -6.83
C HIS A 20 -0.54 -11.68 -6.23
N ALA A 21 -0.02 -12.78 -6.79
CA ALA A 21 1.28 -13.34 -6.45
C ALA A 21 2.47 -12.41 -6.75
N GLY A 22 2.25 -11.32 -7.48
CA GLY A 22 3.24 -10.27 -7.73
C GLY A 22 3.39 -9.23 -6.62
N LEU A 23 2.52 -9.24 -5.59
CA LEU A 23 2.62 -8.34 -4.46
C LEU A 23 3.97 -8.46 -3.73
N ALA A 24 4.48 -7.35 -3.23
CA ALA A 24 5.72 -7.33 -2.44
C ALA A 24 5.69 -8.36 -1.31
N ALA A 25 4.58 -8.47 -0.59
CA ALA A 25 4.40 -9.44 0.48
C ALA A 25 4.55 -10.88 -0.01
N ALA A 26 4.02 -11.22 -1.19
CA ALA A 26 4.14 -12.55 -1.79
C ALA A 26 5.58 -12.86 -2.23
N LEU A 27 6.33 -11.86 -2.68
CA LEU A 27 7.69 -12.01 -3.21
C LEU A 27 8.77 -11.97 -2.12
N LEU A 28 8.55 -11.24 -1.04
CA LEU A 28 9.55 -10.91 -0.02
C LEU A 28 9.15 -11.38 1.38
N GLY A 29 7.88 -11.67 1.62
CA GLY A 29 7.33 -12.10 2.89
C GLY A 29 7.24 -13.61 3.05
N ALA A 30 6.79 -14.02 4.23
CA ALA A 30 6.45 -15.40 4.57
C ALA A 30 5.43 -15.40 5.71
N ASP A 31 4.75 -16.52 5.91
CA ASP A 31 3.72 -16.68 6.93
C ASP A 31 4.22 -16.35 8.34
N ASP A 32 5.40 -16.84 8.69
CA ASP A 32 6.02 -16.63 10.01
C ASP A 32 6.52 -15.20 10.25
N LEU A 33 6.55 -14.35 9.22
CA LEU A 33 6.92 -12.93 9.30
C LEU A 33 5.70 -12.04 9.55
N LEU A 34 4.51 -12.48 9.13
CA LEU A 34 3.28 -11.71 9.28
C LEU A 34 2.88 -11.60 10.76
N GLY A 35 2.78 -10.37 11.25
CA GLY A 35 2.41 -10.07 12.63
C GLY A 35 3.44 -10.48 13.67
N ARG A 36 4.67 -10.78 13.27
CA ARG A 36 5.73 -11.23 14.18
C ARG A 36 5.95 -10.23 15.31
N GLY A 37 5.93 -10.72 16.55
CA GLY A 37 6.12 -9.89 17.74
C GLY A 37 4.99 -8.89 18.02
N GLY A 38 3.80 -9.08 17.42
CA GLY A 38 2.67 -8.16 17.54
C GLY A 38 2.76 -6.95 16.59
N PHE A 39 3.59 -7.05 15.54
CA PHE A 39 3.74 -6.00 14.53
C PHE A 39 2.46 -5.86 13.71
N THR A 40 1.82 -4.69 13.77
CA THR A 40 0.56 -4.39 13.07
C THR A 40 0.62 -3.02 12.40
N LEU A 41 -0.16 -2.88 11.32
CA LEU A 41 -0.37 -1.64 10.58
C LEU A 41 -1.87 -1.32 10.58
N THR A 42 -2.22 -0.10 10.92
CA THR A 42 -3.59 0.40 10.97
C THR A 42 -3.70 1.80 10.38
N SER A 43 -4.92 2.26 10.12
CA SER A 43 -5.23 3.64 9.77
C SER A 43 -6.34 4.17 10.68
N ALA A 44 -6.28 5.45 11.03
CA ALA A 44 -7.38 6.13 11.71
C ALA A 44 -8.53 6.45 10.74
N ALA A 45 -8.29 6.39 9.43
CA ALA A 45 -9.25 6.77 8.41
C ALA A 45 -10.07 5.60 7.85
N PHE A 46 -9.58 4.36 7.94
CA PHE A 46 -10.28 3.16 7.49
C PHE A 46 -9.81 1.91 8.24
N ALA A 47 -10.70 0.96 8.43
CA ALA A 47 -10.35 -0.35 8.97
C ALA A 47 -9.90 -1.30 7.85
N ASP A 48 -9.23 -2.40 8.24
CA ASP A 48 -8.79 -3.43 7.29
C ASP A 48 -9.97 -4.03 6.51
N GLY A 49 -9.88 -4.00 5.19
CA GLY A 49 -10.91 -4.47 4.26
C GLY A 49 -12.01 -3.44 3.97
N GLU A 50 -11.99 -2.26 4.58
CA GLU A 50 -12.98 -1.21 4.33
C GLU A 50 -12.62 -0.34 3.12
N GLU A 51 -13.61 0.41 2.64
CA GLU A 51 -13.47 1.34 1.52
C GLU A 51 -12.65 2.56 1.94
N LEU A 52 -11.77 2.99 1.05
CA LEU A 52 -11.02 4.24 1.20
C LEU A 52 -11.96 5.43 1.01
N ASP A 53 -11.82 6.45 1.85
CA ASP A 53 -12.48 7.73 1.67
C ASP A 53 -12.02 8.37 0.34
N PRO A 54 -12.93 8.99 -0.43
CA PRO A 54 -12.59 9.67 -1.69
C PRO A 54 -11.44 10.67 -1.59
N SER A 55 -11.24 11.29 -0.43
CA SER A 55 -10.13 12.23 -0.17
C SER A 55 -8.73 11.59 -0.25
N PHE A 56 -8.63 10.26 -0.36
CA PHE A 56 -7.37 9.54 -0.61
C PHE A 56 -7.25 9.02 -2.04
N THR A 57 -8.18 9.34 -2.91
CA THR A 57 -8.34 8.78 -4.27
C THR A 57 -8.41 9.87 -5.33
N ALA A 58 -8.38 9.49 -6.61
CA ALA A 58 -8.54 10.42 -7.73
C ALA A 58 -9.97 10.95 -7.91
N GLN A 59 -10.90 10.62 -7.02
CA GLN A 59 -12.27 11.10 -7.09
C GLN A 59 -12.43 12.54 -6.56
N GLU A 60 -11.48 13.02 -5.76
CA GLU A 60 -11.44 14.39 -5.25
C GLU A 60 -10.15 15.11 -5.67
N ASP A 61 -10.21 16.43 -5.85
CA ASP A 61 -9.12 17.23 -6.40
C ASP A 61 -7.94 17.41 -5.45
N ASP A 62 -8.20 17.57 -4.15
CA ASP A 62 -7.18 17.85 -3.13
C ASP A 62 -6.76 16.58 -2.34
N SER A 63 -6.82 15.43 -2.99
CA SER A 63 -6.54 14.15 -2.35
C SER A 63 -5.09 13.97 -1.93
N VAL A 64 -4.90 13.31 -0.80
CA VAL A 64 -3.61 13.06 -0.17
C VAL A 64 -3.46 11.61 0.26
N ALA A 65 -2.26 11.20 0.68
CA ALA A 65 -2.04 9.88 1.25
C ALA A 65 -2.77 9.73 2.61
N PRO A 66 -3.37 8.55 2.89
CA PRO A 66 -4.06 8.32 4.15
C PRO A 66 -3.09 8.28 5.33
N PRO A 67 -3.58 8.56 6.55
CA PRO A 67 -2.79 8.41 7.77
C PRO A 67 -2.56 6.92 8.05
N LEU A 68 -1.38 6.58 8.54
CA LEU A 68 -0.99 5.22 8.92
C LEU A 68 -0.36 5.22 10.30
N GLU A 69 -0.58 4.15 11.06
CA GLU A 69 0.02 3.93 12.38
C GLU A 69 0.46 2.47 12.51
N TRP A 70 1.60 2.24 13.16
CA TRP A 70 2.11 0.89 13.38
C TRP A 70 2.65 0.72 14.80
N THR A 71 2.55 -0.52 15.27
CA THR A 71 3.12 -0.95 16.55
C THR A 71 4.63 -1.11 16.45
N ALA A 72 5.29 -1.38 17.57
CA ALA A 72 6.72 -1.66 17.55
C ALA A 72 7.04 -2.86 16.64
N PRO A 73 8.02 -2.73 15.74
CA PRO A 73 8.47 -3.84 14.92
C PRO A 73 9.22 -4.90 15.73
N PRO A 74 9.49 -6.09 15.16
CA PRO A 74 10.25 -7.14 15.84
C PRO A 74 11.63 -6.65 16.29
N PRO A 75 12.19 -7.21 17.40
CA PRO A 75 13.57 -6.93 17.79
C PRO A 75 14.57 -7.23 16.67
N GLY A 76 15.59 -6.40 16.53
CA GLY A 76 16.59 -6.51 15.48
C GLY A 76 16.25 -5.74 14.20
N THR A 77 15.10 -5.06 14.17
CA THR A 77 14.74 -4.17 13.07
C THR A 77 15.66 -2.95 13.03
N ALA A 78 16.22 -2.69 11.85
CA ALA A 78 17.07 -1.52 11.61
C ALA A 78 16.32 -0.41 10.85
N GLU A 79 15.34 -0.77 10.02
CA GLU A 79 14.54 0.16 9.21
C GLU A 79 13.19 -0.43 8.87
N LEU A 80 12.18 0.43 8.65
CA LEU A 80 10.89 0.04 8.10
C LEU A 80 10.73 0.56 6.67
N VAL A 81 10.07 -0.25 5.85
CA VAL A 81 9.75 0.04 4.44
C VAL A 81 8.26 -0.18 4.21
N LEU A 82 7.60 0.79 3.61
CA LEU A 82 6.19 0.70 3.21
C LEU A 82 6.10 0.57 1.69
N VAL A 83 5.35 -0.43 1.24
CA VAL A 83 5.00 -0.63 -0.17
C VAL A 83 3.48 -0.67 -0.28
N VAL A 84 2.90 0.18 -1.11
CA VAL A 84 1.46 0.17 -1.39
C VAL A 84 1.24 -0.21 -2.84
N GLU A 85 0.46 -1.25 -3.05
CA GLU A 85 0.22 -1.83 -4.38
C GLU A 85 -1.25 -2.17 -4.59
N ASP A 86 -1.69 -2.05 -5.86
CA ASP A 86 -2.98 -2.49 -6.36
C ASP A 86 -2.77 -3.73 -7.24
N PRO A 87 -3.11 -4.93 -6.74
CA PRO A 87 -2.96 -6.18 -7.49
C PRO A 87 -4.06 -6.38 -8.55
N ASP A 88 -5.17 -5.62 -8.48
CA ASP A 88 -6.29 -5.71 -9.40
C ASP A 88 -6.10 -4.84 -10.64
N ALA A 89 -5.10 -3.95 -10.64
CA ALA A 89 -4.78 -3.12 -11.78
C ALA A 89 -4.39 -3.99 -13.00
N PRO A 90 -4.78 -3.56 -14.22
CA PRO A 90 -4.44 -4.31 -15.43
C PRO A 90 -2.92 -4.35 -15.64
N GLY A 91 -2.40 -5.52 -15.99
CA GLY A 91 -0.97 -5.74 -16.27
C GLY A 91 -0.43 -7.02 -15.66
N ALA A 92 0.86 -7.27 -15.91
CA ALA A 92 1.55 -8.48 -15.41
C ALA A 92 2.03 -8.33 -13.96
N GLU A 93 2.12 -7.12 -13.47
CA GLU A 93 2.56 -6.78 -12.11
C GLU A 93 1.53 -5.86 -11.45
N PRO A 94 1.44 -5.89 -10.10
CA PRO A 94 0.62 -4.92 -9.37
C PRO A 94 1.02 -3.48 -9.70
N ALA A 95 0.04 -2.58 -9.75
CA ALA A 95 0.35 -1.16 -9.84
C ALA A 95 0.95 -0.69 -8.51
N CYS A 96 2.10 -0.03 -8.59
CA CYS A 96 2.78 0.53 -7.45
C CYS A 96 2.26 1.94 -7.17
N HIS A 97 1.63 2.13 -6.01
CA HIS A 97 1.07 3.40 -5.57
C HIS A 97 2.02 4.19 -4.69
N TRP A 98 2.83 3.52 -3.86
CA TRP A 98 3.75 4.20 -2.96
C TRP A 98 4.91 3.30 -2.55
N LEU A 99 6.13 3.85 -2.59
CA LEU A 99 7.33 3.23 -2.06
C LEU A 99 7.96 4.19 -1.05
N VAL A 100 8.05 3.79 0.19
CA VAL A 100 8.59 4.61 1.29
C VAL A 100 9.61 3.82 2.08
N TRP A 101 10.77 4.40 2.36
CA TRP A 101 11.77 3.82 3.25
C TRP A 101 12.44 4.87 4.13
N GLY A 102 13.37 4.47 4.95
CA GLY A 102 13.98 5.36 5.94
C GLY A 102 13.06 5.62 7.14
N LEU A 103 12.02 4.82 7.35
CA LEU A 103 11.17 4.92 8.51
C LEU A 103 11.89 4.32 9.72
N ALA A 104 11.81 5.01 10.88
CA ALA A 104 12.49 4.59 12.09
C ALA A 104 12.01 3.22 12.59
N PRO A 105 12.91 2.35 13.11
CA PRO A 105 12.60 0.99 13.54
C PRO A 105 11.92 0.97 14.93
N GLN A 106 10.82 1.67 15.05
CA GLN A 106 10.07 1.83 16.29
C GLN A 106 8.58 2.02 16.00
N ARG A 107 7.74 1.95 17.02
CA ARG A 107 6.34 2.40 16.91
C ARG A 107 6.32 3.79 16.30
N GLY A 108 5.42 4.01 15.33
CA GLY A 108 5.36 5.28 14.63
C GLY A 108 4.08 5.45 13.84
N LYS A 109 4.04 6.54 13.12
CA LYS A 109 2.93 6.91 12.25
C LYS A 109 3.39 7.81 11.10
N LEU A 110 2.60 7.85 10.05
CA LEU A 110 2.59 8.89 9.03
C LEU A 110 1.25 9.63 9.17
N LEU A 111 1.31 10.96 9.26
CA LEU A 111 0.11 11.78 9.27
C LEU A 111 -0.51 11.82 7.87
N GLU A 112 -1.79 12.14 7.81
CA GLU A 112 -2.48 12.37 6.56
C GLU A 112 -1.72 13.41 5.72
N GLY A 113 -1.41 13.09 4.46
CA GLY A 113 -0.67 13.96 3.54
C GLY A 113 0.78 14.24 3.91
N GLU A 114 1.34 13.56 4.92
CA GLU A 114 2.74 13.72 5.31
C GLU A 114 3.67 13.26 4.19
N THR A 115 4.73 14.04 3.96
CA THR A 115 5.82 13.65 3.05
C THR A 115 6.81 12.75 3.81
N PRO A 116 6.94 11.47 3.43
CA PRO A 116 7.87 10.56 4.07
C PRO A 116 9.35 10.94 3.82
N PRO A 117 10.28 10.40 4.62
CA PRO A 117 11.70 10.78 4.52
C PRO A 117 12.33 10.39 3.18
N ARG A 118 11.98 9.24 2.62
CA ARG A 118 12.48 8.76 1.34
C ARG A 118 11.35 8.08 0.57
N VAL A 119 11.16 8.49 -0.68
CA VAL A 119 10.10 7.99 -1.57
C VAL A 119 10.69 7.53 -2.89
N GLY A 120 10.27 6.36 -3.35
CA GLY A 120 10.62 5.78 -4.64
C GLY A 120 9.62 6.14 -5.73
N LYS A 121 9.86 5.62 -6.94
CA LYS A 121 9.00 5.85 -8.09
C LYS A 121 7.79 4.92 -8.06
N ASN A 122 6.60 5.51 -8.17
CA ASN A 122 5.35 4.80 -8.40
C ASN A 122 5.20 4.38 -9.87
N SER A 123 4.09 3.72 -10.22
CA SER A 123 3.82 3.25 -11.59
C SER A 123 3.72 4.36 -12.65
N LYS A 124 3.51 5.60 -12.24
CA LYS A 124 3.55 6.79 -13.12
C LYS A 124 4.94 7.43 -13.19
N ARG A 125 5.95 6.84 -12.55
CA ARG A 125 7.35 7.28 -12.50
C ARG A 125 7.59 8.61 -11.80
N ASN A 126 6.68 9.02 -10.92
CA ASN A 126 6.91 10.10 -9.97
C ASN A 126 7.04 9.56 -8.54
N SER A 127 7.53 10.38 -7.62
CA SER A 127 7.79 10.00 -6.23
C SER A 127 6.74 10.58 -5.29
N GLU A 128 5.48 10.28 -5.57
CA GLU A 128 4.32 10.75 -4.84
C GLU A 128 3.41 9.57 -4.49
N TRP A 129 2.46 9.81 -3.60
CA TRP A 129 1.29 8.95 -3.46
C TRP A 129 0.52 8.96 -4.78
N LEU A 130 0.44 7.80 -5.43
CA LEU A 130 -0.38 7.64 -6.62
C LEU A 130 -1.82 7.43 -6.19
N LEU A 131 -2.69 8.36 -6.53
CA LEU A 131 -4.10 8.29 -6.18
C LEU A 131 -4.77 7.06 -6.80
N PRO A 132 -5.50 6.26 -6.02
CA PRO A 132 -6.37 5.21 -6.54
C PRO A 132 -7.34 5.76 -7.59
N ASP A 133 -7.31 5.19 -8.79
CA ASP A 133 -8.15 5.60 -9.92
C ASP A 133 -8.56 4.36 -10.75
N PRO A 134 -9.31 3.42 -10.15
CA PRO A 134 -9.78 2.25 -10.88
C PRO A 134 -10.76 2.67 -11.98
N PRO A 135 -10.89 1.89 -13.06
CA PRO A 135 -11.84 2.19 -14.13
C PRO A 135 -13.29 2.25 -13.61
N LEU A 136 -14.05 3.19 -14.16
CA LEU A 136 -15.47 3.34 -13.84
C LEU A 136 -16.26 2.08 -14.20
N GLY A 137 -17.11 1.62 -13.26
CA GLY A 137 -17.98 0.47 -13.46
C GLY A 137 -17.30 -0.89 -13.25
N GLU A 138 -16.03 -0.93 -12.90
CA GLU A 138 -15.35 -2.15 -12.45
C GLU A 138 -15.61 -2.44 -10.96
N ALA A 139 -15.37 -3.69 -10.56
CA ALA A 139 -15.39 -4.08 -9.16
C ALA A 139 -14.33 -3.30 -8.36
N ALA A 140 -14.51 -3.19 -7.06
CA ALA A 140 -13.53 -2.54 -6.19
C ALA A 140 -12.17 -3.21 -6.30
N HIS A 141 -11.12 -2.39 -6.41
CA HIS A 141 -9.74 -2.83 -6.33
C HIS A 141 -9.28 -2.87 -4.88
N ASP A 142 -8.36 -3.79 -4.57
CA ASP A 142 -7.61 -3.82 -3.31
C ASP A 142 -6.40 -2.88 -3.41
N TYR A 143 -6.20 -2.08 -2.37
CA TYR A 143 -4.98 -1.29 -2.15
C TYR A 143 -4.29 -1.84 -0.93
N VAL A 144 -3.20 -2.56 -1.15
CA VAL A 144 -2.53 -3.33 -0.09
C VAL A 144 -1.34 -2.53 0.44
N PHE A 145 -1.46 -2.09 1.68
CA PHE A 145 -0.40 -1.41 2.43
C PHE A 145 0.44 -2.48 3.13
N GLN A 146 1.71 -2.57 2.76
CA GLN A 146 2.61 -3.63 3.17
C GLN A 146 3.82 -3.01 3.88
N LEU A 147 3.89 -3.14 5.19
CA LEU A 147 4.96 -2.58 6.01
C LEU A 147 5.94 -3.68 6.41
N PHE A 148 7.18 -3.55 5.93
CA PHE A 148 8.26 -4.51 6.14
C PHE A 148 9.23 -4.01 7.20
N ALA A 149 9.61 -4.88 8.13
CA ALA A 149 10.72 -4.66 9.04
C ALA A 149 11.99 -5.33 8.48
N LEU A 150 13.05 -4.54 8.31
CA LEU A 150 14.33 -5.01 7.79
C LEU A 150 15.40 -5.06 8.88
N ASP A 151 16.32 -6.02 8.79
CA ASP A 151 17.46 -6.17 9.69
C ASP A 151 18.68 -5.32 9.32
N LEU A 152 18.58 -4.53 8.25
CA LEU A 152 19.60 -3.58 7.84
C LEU A 152 18.98 -2.26 7.34
N PRO A 153 19.69 -1.12 7.47
CA PRO A 153 19.27 0.13 6.87
C PRO A 153 19.53 0.13 5.36
N LEU A 154 18.63 0.73 4.60
CA LEU A 154 18.78 0.87 3.16
C LEU A 154 19.64 2.09 2.80
N THR A 155 20.52 1.91 1.82
CA THR A 155 21.36 2.99 1.27
C THR A 155 20.84 3.55 -0.05
N LEU A 156 19.64 3.13 -0.47
CA LEU A 156 19.01 3.59 -1.70
C LEU A 156 18.74 5.09 -1.68
N MET A 157 19.01 5.72 -2.80
CA MET A 157 18.68 7.13 -3.01
C MET A 157 17.18 7.30 -3.28
N PRO A 158 16.57 8.41 -2.84
CA PRO A 158 15.21 8.76 -3.23
C PRO A 158 15.01 8.68 -4.75
N GLY A 159 13.84 8.24 -5.18
CA GLY A 159 13.54 8.02 -6.60
C GLY A 159 13.95 6.65 -7.15
N ALA A 160 14.44 5.74 -6.31
CA ALA A 160 14.68 4.35 -6.71
C ALA A 160 13.37 3.68 -7.17
N SER A 161 13.50 2.73 -8.09
CA SER A 161 12.39 1.93 -8.61
C SER A 161 11.98 0.82 -7.64
N ARG A 162 10.79 0.26 -7.88
CA ARG A 162 10.30 -0.94 -7.19
C ARG A 162 11.31 -2.10 -7.27
N ALA A 163 11.87 -2.36 -8.46
CA ALA A 163 12.83 -3.44 -8.66
C ALA A 163 14.13 -3.23 -7.86
N GLU A 164 14.65 -2.01 -7.82
CA GLU A 164 15.83 -1.67 -7.02
C GLU A 164 15.56 -1.81 -5.53
N LEU A 165 14.41 -1.33 -5.05
CA LEU A 165 14.01 -1.48 -3.66
C LEU A 165 13.91 -2.96 -3.28
N PHE A 166 13.20 -3.77 -4.07
CA PHE A 166 13.01 -5.19 -3.78
C PHE A 166 14.32 -5.98 -3.80
N ALA A 167 15.23 -5.62 -4.71
CA ALA A 167 16.55 -6.25 -4.76
C ALA A 167 17.35 -6.05 -3.46
N THR A 168 17.24 -4.86 -2.85
CA THR A 168 17.91 -4.56 -1.56
C THR A 168 17.21 -5.16 -0.35
N MET A 169 15.90 -5.39 -0.41
CA MET A 169 15.12 -5.99 0.68
C MET A 169 15.28 -7.52 0.76
N ARG A 170 15.61 -8.18 -0.34
CA ARG A 170 15.70 -9.66 -0.39
C ARG A 170 16.64 -10.22 0.65
N GLY A 171 16.12 -11.18 1.45
CA GLY A 171 16.90 -11.84 2.51
C GLY A 171 17.05 -11.01 3.80
N HIS A 172 16.44 -9.83 3.86
CA HIS A 172 16.58 -8.92 5.00
C HIS A 172 15.26 -8.61 5.70
N VAL A 173 14.15 -9.19 5.25
CA VAL A 173 12.83 -9.03 5.86
C VAL A 173 12.72 -9.92 7.10
N ILE A 174 12.46 -9.33 8.25
CA ILE A 174 12.32 -10.01 9.53
C ILE A 174 10.93 -9.84 10.16
N GLY A 175 10.07 -9.05 9.55
CA GLY A 175 8.69 -8.84 9.96
C GLY A 175 7.86 -8.18 8.88
N LEU A 176 6.56 -8.41 8.90
CA LEU A 176 5.58 -7.89 7.95
C LEU A 176 4.28 -7.55 8.66
N ALA A 177 3.70 -6.40 8.32
CA ALA A 177 2.36 -6.02 8.71
C ALA A 177 1.58 -5.58 7.46
N LEU A 178 0.29 -5.91 7.41
CA LEU A 178 -0.58 -5.65 6.28
C LEU A 178 -1.82 -4.85 6.71
N LEU A 179 -2.29 -4.00 5.81
CA LEU A 179 -3.57 -3.30 5.89
C LEU A 179 -4.09 -3.16 4.47
N THR A 180 -5.34 -3.54 4.23
CA THR A 180 -5.97 -3.43 2.90
C THR A 180 -7.15 -2.47 2.95
N GLY A 181 -7.13 -1.47 2.07
CA GLY A 181 -8.30 -0.66 1.75
C GLY A 181 -8.85 -1.06 0.39
N THR A 182 -10.13 -0.84 0.16
CA THR A 182 -10.77 -1.09 -1.14
C THR A 182 -11.27 0.22 -1.73
N PHE A 183 -11.36 0.30 -3.04
CA PHE A 183 -11.97 1.44 -3.71
C PHE A 183 -12.53 1.05 -5.06
N ALA A 184 -13.77 1.48 -5.33
CA ALA A 184 -14.41 1.44 -6.64
C ALA A 184 -14.79 2.86 -7.05
N ARG A 185 -14.51 3.22 -8.30
CA ARG A 185 -14.92 4.53 -8.80
C ARG A 185 -16.43 4.57 -9.03
N SER A 186 -17.12 5.51 -8.38
CA SER A 186 -18.53 5.81 -8.63
C SER A 186 -18.66 6.97 -9.62
N GLU A 187 -19.76 6.97 -10.40
CA GLU A 187 -20.17 8.19 -11.09
C GLU A 187 -20.41 9.27 -10.03
N ALA A 188 -19.80 10.45 -10.23
CA ALA A 188 -20.16 11.60 -9.42
C ALA A 188 -21.68 11.77 -9.55
N ALA A 189 -22.40 11.83 -8.44
CA ALA A 189 -23.79 12.19 -8.47
C ALA A 189 -23.87 13.56 -9.14
N GLU A 190 -24.31 13.59 -10.40
CA GLU A 190 -24.69 14.83 -11.05
C GLU A 190 -25.77 15.42 -10.16
N GLY A 191 -25.40 16.50 -9.45
CA GLY A 191 -26.36 17.23 -8.65
C GLY A 191 -27.46 17.71 -9.58
N ASP A 192 -28.65 17.18 -9.42
CA ASP A 192 -29.86 17.76 -9.98
C ASP A 192 -29.93 19.21 -9.48
N VAL A 193 -29.37 20.12 -10.28
CA VAL A 193 -29.63 21.54 -10.11
C VAL A 193 -30.96 21.77 -10.77
N ASP A 194 -32.02 21.51 -9.99
CA ASP A 194 -33.37 21.89 -10.34
C ASP A 194 -33.42 23.44 -10.31
N TRP A 195 -33.20 24.02 -11.47
CA TRP A 195 -33.51 25.43 -11.70
C TRP A 195 -35.03 25.53 -11.87
N GLU A 196 -35.75 25.65 -10.73
CA GLU A 196 -37.13 26.15 -10.80
C GLU A 196 -37.05 27.64 -11.19
N ASP A 197 -37.35 27.89 -12.46
CA ASP A 197 -37.66 29.24 -12.96
C ASP A 197 -38.97 29.71 -12.34
N ASP A 198 -38.93 30.75 -11.52
CA ASP A 198 -40.04 31.65 -11.17
C ASP A 198 -40.02 32.90 -12.06
#